data_c579ab77b8702b2d3778761be495ae73
#
_entry.id   c579ab77b8702b2d3778761be495ae73
#
_cell.length_a   1.000
_cell.length_b   1.000
_cell.length_c   1.000
_cell.angle_alpha   90.00
_cell.angle_beta   90.00
_cell.angle_gamma   90.00
#
_symmetry.space_group_name_H-M   'P 1'
#
loop_
_entity.id
_entity.type
_entity.pdbx_description
1 polymer ?
#
loop_
_entity_poly.entity_id
_entity_poly.type
_entity_poly.pdbx_seq_one_letter_code
_entity_poly.pdbx_strand_id
1 'polypeptide(L)'
;ETLVIKTAYKKEIDTNRIKNIKEISGHGISVTIDDKNVLIGNEKLMEENKIQYTKSEDIGTILYIAVNQEYKGLIIISDEIKEDSLGLVKNLKNLGVKKTVMLTGDKKTVGEDVGEKLRLDEVYTELLPDGKVEKVKKLMQEKTEKGKLVFVGDGINDSPVLAMSDIGIAMGALGSDAAIEAADVVIMTDEPSTIGDAISLSRKTMKIVKENIVFAIAIKILFLVLT
;
A
#
# COMPACT_ATOMS: atom_id res chain seq x y z
N GLU A 1 -10.36 9.77 -14.15
CA GLU A 1 -11.12 8.72 -14.90
C GLU A 1 -10.96 8.92 -16.43
N THR A 2 -11.24 10.10 -16.96
CA THR A 2 -11.04 10.43 -18.39
C THR A 2 -9.59 10.19 -18.84
N LEU A 3 -8.63 10.46 -17.99
CA LEU A 3 -7.20 10.29 -18.27
C LEU A 3 -6.81 8.82 -18.43
N VAL A 4 -7.35 7.92 -17.62
CA VAL A 4 -7.04 6.47 -17.66
C VAL A 4 -7.54 5.86 -18.99
N ILE A 5 -8.79 6.14 -19.39
CA ILE A 5 -9.35 5.64 -20.65
C ILE A 5 -8.58 6.20 -21.85
N LYS A 6 -8.25 7.49 -21.83
CA LYS A 6 -7.46 8.15 -22.89
C LYS A 6 -6.06 7.51 -23.02
N THR A 7 -5.44 7.18 -21.89
CA THR A 7 -4.11 6.54 -21.86
C THR A 7 -4.17 5.08 -22.34
N ALA A 8 -5.16 4.31 -21.88
CA ALA A 8 -5.28 2.89 -22.23
C ALA A 8 -5.60 2.65 -23.71
N TYR A 9 -6.48 3.46 -24.29
CA TYR A 9 -6.93 3.26 -25.67
C TYR A 9 -6.29 4.19 -26.68
N LYS A 10 -5.47 5.17 -26.26
CA LYS A 10 -4.83 6.19 -27.10
C LYS A 10 -5.84 6.91 -28.03
N LYS A 11 -7.10 6.98 -27.64
CA LYS A 11 -8.17 7.64 -28.38
C LYS A 11 -8.55 8.94 -27.71
N GLU A 12 -8.77 9.98 -28.49
CA GLU A 12 -9.40 11.18 -27.98
C GLU A 12 -10.86 10.91 -27.68
N ILE A 13 -11.30 11.35 -26.50
CA ILE A 13 -12.70 11.21 -26.09
C ILE A 13 -13.44 12.45 -26.58
N ASP A 14 -14.41 12.24 -27.47
CA ASP A 14 -15.30 13.31 -27.92
C ASP A 14 -16.37 13.58 -26.86
N THR A 15 -16.14 14.62 -26.08
CA THR A 15 -17.05 15.05 -25.01
C THR A 15 -18.33 15.68 -25.55
N ASN A 16 -18.39 16.07 -26.83
CA ASN A 16 -19.61 16.64 -27.44
C ASN A 16 -20.75 15.62 -27.56
N ARG A 17 -20.42 14.33 -27.50
CA ARG A 17 -21.41 13.24 -27.49
C ARG A 17 -22.15 13.12 -26.17
N ILE A 18 -21.65 13.76 -25.12
CA ILE A 18 -22.17 13.66 -23.75
C ILE A 18 -23.11 14.82 -23.47
N LYS A 19 -24.34 14.51 -23.09
CA LYS A 19 -25.39 15.50 -22.77
C LYS A 19 -26.07 15.10 -21.44
N ASN A 20 -26.69 16.06 -20.78
CA ASN A 20 -27.59 15.84 -19.64
C ASN A 20 -26.95 14.99 -18.50
N ILE A 21 -25.73 15.32 -18.10
CA ILE A 21 -25.08 14.64 -16.98
C ILE A 21 -25.82 15.00 -15.68
N LYS A 22 -26.31 14.00 -14.97
CA LYS A 22 -26.96 14.13 -13.66
C LYS A 22 -26.27 13.21 -12.68
N GLU A 23 -25.68 13.77 -11.67
CA GLU A 23 -25.14 13.00 -10.53
C GLU A 23 -26.28 12.65 -9.58
N ILE A 24 -26.32 11.39 -9.14
CA ILE A 24 -27.27 10.85 -8.17
C ILE A 24 -26.45 10.48 -6.93
N SER A 25 -26.53 11.36 -5.93
CA SER A 25 -25.69 11.27 -4.73
C SER A 25 -25.75 9.89 -4.08
N GLY A 26 -24.58 9.28 -3.86
CA GLY A 26 -24.45 7.96 -3.26
C GLY A 26 -24.86 6.76 -4.14
N HIS A 27 -25.26 7.01 -5.41
CA HIS A 27 -25.74 5.96 -6.32
C HIS A 27 -24.93 5.88 -7.61
N GLY A 28 -24.56 7.01 -8.22
CA GLY A 28 -23.83 7.08 -9.46
C GLY A 28 -24.24 8.24 -10.35
N ILE A 29 -24.19 8.04 -11.66
CA ILE A 29 -24.51 9.07 -12.67
C ILE A 29 -25.51 8.55 -13.70
N SER A 30 -26.36 9.46 -14.18
CA SER A 30 -27.18 9.29 -15.37
C SER A 30 -26.71 10.27 -16.44
N VAL A 31 -26.52 9.79 -17.67
CA VAL A 31 -25.97 10.60 -18.75
C VAL A 31 -26.60 10.18 -20.09
N THR A 32 -26.75 11.14 -21.01
CA THR A 32 -27.15 10.87 -22.39
C THR A 32 -25.93 10.88 -23.30
N ILE A 33 -25.66 9.76 -23.98
CA ILE A 33 -24.57 9.59 -24.93
C ILE A 33 -25.17 9.13 -26.26
N ASP A 34 -24.99 9.91 -27.34
CA ASP A 34 -25.57 9.61 -28.65
C ASP A 34 -27.07 9.26 -28.57
N ASP A 35 -27.83 10.10 -27.88
CA ASP A 35 -29.27 9.98 -27.65
C ASP A 35 -29.69 8.68 -26.89
N LYS A 36 -28.74 7.95 -26.29
CA LYS A 36 -29.00 6.82 -25.41
C LYS A 36 -28.88 7.24 -23.95
N ASN A 37 -29.80 6.81 -23.13
CA ASN A 37 -29.69 7.01 -21.69
C ASN A 37 -28.74 5.95 -21.11
N VAL A 38 -27.67 6.40 -20.45
CA VAL A 38 -26.65 5.55 -19.83
C VAL A 38 -26.66 5.82 -18.33
N LEU A 39 -26.80 4.75 -17.57
CA LEU A 39 -26.67 4.75 -16.11
C LEU A 39 -25.38 4.05 -15.73
N ILE A 40 -24.59 4.68 -14.86
CA ILE A 40 -23.34 4.12 -14.32
C ILE A 40 -23.34 4.33 -12.81
N GLY A 41 -23.30 3.26 -12.03
CA GLY A 41 -23.32 3.38 -10.58
C GLY A 41 -23.35 2.06 -9.85
N ASN A 42 -23.67 2.13 -8.55
CA ASN A 42 -23.72 0.97 -7.67
C ASN A 42 -25.01 0.15 -7.82
N GLU A 43 -25.14 -0.91 -7.02
CA GLU A 43 -26.35 -1.78 -6.99
C GLU A 43 -27.63 -0.99 -6.77
N LYS A 44 -27.59 0.00 -5.86
CA LYS A 44 -28.77 0.81 -5.54
C LYS A 44 -29.31 1.56 -6.77
N LEU A 45 -28.41 2.07 -7.64
CA LEU A 45 -28.85 2.72 -8.88
C LEU A 45 -29.55 1.76 -9.81
N MET A 46 -29.12 0.52 -9.90
CA MET A 46 -29.77 -0.51 -10.74
C MET A 46 -31.13 -0.90 -10.15
N GLU A 47 -31.23 -1.10 -8.84
CA GLU A 47 -32.46 -1.45 -8.13
C GLU A 47 -33.53 -0.35 -8.24
N GLU A 48 -33.19 0.90 -8.00
CA GLU A 48 -34.10 2.04 -8.13
C GLU A 48 -34.67 2.19 -9.54
N ASN A 49 -33.84 1.90 -10.55
CA ASN A 49 -34.28 1.95 -11.95
C ASN A 49 -34.88 0.62 -12.43
N LYS A 50 -35.08 -0.37 -11.53
CA LYS A 50 -35.66 -1.70 -11.83
C LYS A 50 -34.94 -2.44 -12.95
N ILE A 51 -33.62 -2.26 -13.03
CA ILE A 51 -32.76 -2.91 -14.02
C ILE A 51 -32.32 -4.27 -13.45
N GLN A 52 -32.61 -5.34 -14.19
CA GLN A 52 -32.06 -6.66 -13.86
C GLN A 52 -30.59 -6.72 -14.19
N TYR A 53 -29.74 -7.05 -13.22
CA TYR A 53 -28.30 -7.12 -13.36
C TYR A 53 -27.74 -8.38 -12.69
N THR A 54 -26.55 -8.77 -13.07
CA THR A 54 -25.84 -9.87 -12.39
C THR A 54 -24.94 -9.25 -11.31
N LYS A 55 -25.21 -9.63 -10.06
CA LYS A 55 -24.39 -9.19 -8.92
C LYS A 55 -23.00 -9.81 -9.02
N SER A 56 -21.96 -8.99 -8.81
CA SER A 56 -20.58 -9.45 -8.70
C SER A 56 -20.15 -9.53 -7.24
N GLU A 57 -19.38 -10.55 -6.91
CA GLU A 57 -18.73 -10.73 -5.61
C GLU A 57 -17.26 -10.30 -5.63
N ASP A 58 -16.80 -9.68 -6.74
CA ASP A 58 -15.43 -9.24 -6.89
C ASP A 58 -15.06 -8.14 -5.88
N ILE A 59 -13.79 -8.14 -5.51
CA ILE A 59 -13.24 -7.17 -4.55
C ILE A 59 -12.91 -5.87 -5.28
N GLY A 60 -13.51 -4.77 -4.84
CA GLY A 60 -13.28 -3.45 -5.41
C GLY A 60 -14.51 -2.55 -5.40
N THR A 61 -14.41 -1.41 -6.06
CA THR A 61 -15.58 -0.56 -6.35
C THR A 61 -16.21 -1.03 -7.65
N ILE A 62 -17.40 -1.61 -7.54
CA ILE A 62 -18.15 -2.15 -8.68
C ILE A 62 -19.08 -1.07 -9.22
N LEU A 63 -18.94 -0.75 -10.49
CA LEU A 63 -19.81 0.16 -11.23
C LEU A 63 -20.58 -0.63 -12.28
N TYR A 64 -21.89 -0.77 -12.08
CA TYR A 64 -22.79 -1.38 -13.04
C TYR A 64 -23.16 -0.37 -14.13
N ILE A 65 -23.26 -0.84 -15.36
CA ILE A 65 -23.57 -0.03 -16.54
C ILE A 65 -24.87 -0.54 -17.17
N ALA A 66 -25.80 0.38 -17.38
CA ALA A 66 -27.01 0.11 -18.15
C ALA A 66 -27.19 1.14 -19.25
N VAL A 67 -27.69 0.72 -20.40
CA VAL A 67 -28.00 1.57 -21.56
C VAL A 67 -29.45 1.33 -21.95
N ASN A 68 -30.26 2.40 -22.00
CA ASN A 68 -31.69 2.35 -22.31
C ASN A 68 -32.44 1.28 -21.48
N GLN A 69 -32.21 1.29 -20.16
CA GLN A 69 -32.84 0.35 -19.21
C GLN A 69 -32.34 -1.12 -19.35
N GLU A 70 -31.33 -1.40 -20.15
CA GLU A 70 -30.78 -2.74 -20.32
C GLU A 70 -29.37 -2.82 -19.72
N TYR A 71 -29.13 -3.77 -18.83
CA TYR A 71 -27.80 -4.04 -18.25
C TYR A 71 -26.81 -4.44 -19.33
N LYS A 72 -25.64 -3.82 -19.35
CA LYS A 72 -24.60 -4.07 -20.36
C LYS A 72 -23.32 -4.67 -19.79
N GLY A 73 -23.12 -4.59 -18.49
CA GLY A 73 -21.93 -5.10 -17.81
C GLY A 73 -21.55 -4.28 -16.61
N LEU A 74 -20.37 -4.53 -16.09
CA LEU A 74 -19.81 -3.83 -14.95
C LEU A 74 -18.35 -3.45 -15.17
N ILE A 75 -17.91 -2.46 -14.44
CA ILE A 75 -16.50 -2.07 -14.31
C ILE A 75 -16.12 -2.27 -12.84
N ILE A 76 -15.01 -2.97 -12.61
CA ILE A 76 -14.41 -3.11 -11.29
C ILE A 76 -13.22 -2.18 -11.21
N ILE A 77 -13.23 -1.32 -10.21
CA ILE A 77 -12.09 -0.46 -9.89
C ILE A 77 -11.49 -1.03 -8.60
N SER A 78 -10.30 -1.56 -8.70
CA SER A 78 -9.55 -2.10 -7.57
C SER A 78 -8.10 -1.66 -7.65
N ASP A 79 -7.48 -1.52 -6.49
CA ASP A 79 -6.05 -1.31 -6.42
C ASP A 79 -5.31 -2.60 -6.77
N GLU A 80 -4.24 -2.48 -7.52
CA GLU A 80 -3.38 -3.61 -7.85
C GLU A 80 -2.16 -3.62 -6.95
N ILE A 81 -1.79 -4.82 -6.49
CA ILE A 81 -0.53 -5.01 -5.77
C ILE A 81 0.61 -4.82 -6.77
N LYS A 82 1.58 -3.98 -6.42
CA LYS A 82 2.77 -3.76 -7.24
C LYS A 82 3.50 -5.08 -7.49
N GLU A 83 3.95 -5.31 -8.69
CA GLU A 83 4.62 -6.57 -9.07
C GLU A 83 5.85 -6.87 -8.20
N ASP A 84 6.62 -5.84 -7.84
CA ASP A 84 7.80 -5.98 -6.98
C ASP A 84 7.47 -6.35 -5.53
N SER A 85 6.22 -6.12 -5.08
CA SER A 85 5.75 -6.50 -3.76
C SER A 85 5.51 -8.01 -3.62
N LEU A 86 5.20 -8.71 -4.70
CA LEU A 86 4.86 -10.14 -4.66
C LEU A 86 6.00 -11.04 -4.15
N GLY A 87 7.24 -10.61 -4.29
CA GLY A 87 8.42 -11.32 -3.78
C GLY A 87 8.94 -10.82 -2.43
N LEU A 88 8.44 -9.68 -1.95
CA LEU A 88 8.98 -8.95 -0.82
C LEU A 88 9.03 -9.81 0.47
N VAL A 89 7.91 -10.37 0.87
CA VAL A 89 7.81 -11.15 2.13
C VAL A 89 8.77 -12.32 2.12
N LYS A 90 8.88 -13.04 1.00
CA LYS A 90 9.85 -14.14 0.85
C LYS A 90 11.29 -13.64 1.02
N ASN A 91 11.62 -12.51 0.41
CA ASN A 91 12.94 -11.89 0.54
C ASN A 91 13.22 -11.48 2.00
N LEU A 92 12.29 -10.80 2.64
CA LEU A 92 12.41 -10.41 4.05
C LEU A 92 12.60 -11.62 4.98
N LYS A 93 11.87 -12.72 4.77
CA LYS A 93 12.05 -13.97 5.52
C LYS A 93 13.46 -14.56 5.32
N ASN A 94 13.97 -14.55 4.09
CA ASN A 94 15.34 -15.01 3.78
C ASN A 94 16.40 -14.13 4.48
N LEU A 95 16.10 -12.84 4.63
CA LEU A 95 16.91 -11.91 5.41
C LEU A 95 16.70 -12.05 6.93
N GLY A 96 15.93 -13.04 7.39
CA GLY A 96 15.75 -13.36 8.79
C GLY A 96 14.69 -12.52 9.52
N VAL A 97 13.83 -11.83 8.80
CA VAL A 97 12.63 -11.20 9.37
C VAL A 97 11.71 -12.31 9.88
N LYS A 98 11.35 -12.23 11.17
CA LYS A 98 10.60 -13.29 11.85
C LYS A 98 9.10 -13.19 11.63
N LYS A 99 8.59 -11.96 11.57
CA LYS A 99 7.16 -11.68 11.48
C LYS A 99 6.94 -10.50 10.56
N THR A 100 5.96 -10.62 9.67
CA THR A 100 5.51 -9.57 8.75
C THR A 100 4.05 -9.27 9.04
N VAL A 101 3.74 -7.98 9.23
CA VAL A 101 2.41 -7.52 9.64
C VAL A 101 1.98 -6.36 8.75
N MET A 102 0.74 -6.36 8.32
CA MET A 102 0.13 -5.22 7.62
C MET A 102 -0.89 -4.53 8.52
N LEU A 103 -0.83 -3.22 8.57
CA LEU A 103 -1.79 -2.35 9.25
C LEU A 103 -2.45 -1.44 8.22
N THR A 104 -3.72 -1.62 7.96
CA THR A 104 -4.43 -0.82 6.95
C THR A 104 -5.76 -0.28 7.47
N GLY A 105 -6.18 0.87 6.93
CA GLY A 105 -7.53 1.41 7.12
C GLY A 105 -8.58 0.81 6.19
N ASP A 106 -8.17 -0.02 5.23
CA ASP A 106 -9.06 -0.63 4.24
C ASP A 106 -10.03 -1.62 4.87
N LYS A 107 -11.09 -1.91 4.13
CA LYS A 107 -12.07 -2.92 4.51
C LYS A 107 -11.42 -4.28 4.69
N LYS A 108 -11.97 -5.08 5.59
CA LYS A 108 -11.49 -6.41 5.93
C LYS A 108 -11.23 -7.29 4.70
N THR A 109 -12.20 -7.36 3.78
CA THR A 109 -12.09 -8.18 2.56
C THR A 109 -10.90 -7.80 1.68
N VAL A 110 -10.62 -6.49 1.54
CA VAL A 110 -9.50 -5.98 0.74
C VAL A 110 -8.18 -6.29 1.43
N GLY A 111 -8.06 -5.97 2.72
CA GLY A 111 -6.82 -6.19 3.46
C GLY A 111 -6.46 -7.68 3.58
N GLU A 112 -7.44 -8.56 3.82
CA GLU A 112 -7.22 -10.01 3.88
C GLU A 112 -6.74 -10.55 2.52
N ASP A 113 -7.34 -10.14 1.39
CA ASP A 113 -6.93 -10.55 0.04
C ASP A 113 -5.48 -10.13 -0.26
N VAL A 114 -5.12 -8.88 0.07
CA VAL A 114 -3.74 -8.40 -0.07
C VAL A 114 -2.78 -9.20 0.80
N GLY A 115 -3.15 -9.45 2.05
CA GLY A 115 -2.34 -10.20 2.99
C GLY A 115 -2.08 -11.64 2.56
N GLU A 116 -3.08 -12.31 2.01
CA GLU A 116 -2.96 -13.65 1.45
C GLU A 116 -2.04 -13.67 0.22
N LYS A 117 -2.25 -12.77 -0.73
CA LYS A 117 -1.42 -12.64 -1.95
C LYS A 117 0.04 -12.37 -1.62
N LEU A 118 0.31 -11.52 -0.62
CA LEU A 118 1.66 -11.21 -0.17
C LEU A 118 2.23 -12.24 0.82
N ARG A 119 1.42 -13.17 1.32
CA ARG A 119 1.78 -14.19 2.33
C ARG A 119 2.30 -13.57 3.62
N LEU A 120 1.60 -12.55 4.11
CA LEU A 120 1.89 -11.90 5.38
C LEU A 120 1.52 -12.83 6.54
N ASP A 121 2.22 -12.69 7.68
CA ASP A 121 1.92 -13.49 8.88
C ASP A 121 0.66 -12.98 9.59
N GLU A 122 0.42 -11.66 9.59
CA GLU A 122 -0.76 -11.05 10.20
C GLU A 122 -1.23 -9.83 9.39
N VAL A 123 -2.54 -9.61 9.41
CA VAL A 123 -3.19 -8.46 8.79
C VAL A 123 -4.20 -7.86 9.76
N TYR A 124 -4.13 -6.55 9.93
CA TYR A 124 -5.08 -5.78 10.73
C TYR A 124 -5.70 -4.71 9.85
N THR A 125 -7.00 -4.76 9.71
CA THR A 125 -7.81 -3.97 8.79
C THR A 125 -8.69 -2.98 9.54
N GLU A 126 -9.30 -2.04 8.82
CA GLU A 126 -10.26 -1.07 9.35
C GLU A 126 -9.69 -0.23 10.52
N LEU A 127 -8.35 -0.04 10.51
CA LEU A 127 -7.68 0.73 11.55
C LEU A 127 -7.76 2.23 11.29
N LEU A 128 -8.21 2.96 12.29
CA LEU A 128 -8.01 4.41 12.35
C LEU A 128 -6.55 4.71 12.75
N PRO A 129 -6.06 5.96 12.55
CA PRO A 129 -4.69 6.32 12.90
C PRO A 129 -4.30 5.95 14.35
N ASP A 130 -5.17 6.22 15.32
CA ASP A 130 -4.95 5.86 16.72
C ASP A 130 -4.88 4.35 16.92
N GLY A 131 -5.70 3.58 16.19
CA GLY A 131 -5.68 2.12 16.21
C GLY A 131 -4.37 1.54 15.67
N LYS A 132 -3.76 2.17 14.66
CA LYS A 132 -2.42 1.80 14.19
C LYS A 132 -1.37 1.99 15.28
N VAL A 133 -1.40 3.14 15.97
CA VAL A 133 -0.50 3.46 17.09
C VAL A 133 -0.61 2.41 18.21
N GLU A 134 -1.83 2.10 18.65
CA GLU A 134 -2.06 1.10 19.69
C GLU A 134 -1.56 -0.29 19.28
N LYS A 135 -1.79 -0.65 18.01
CA LYS A 135 -1.34 -1.94 17.49
C LYS A 135 0.18 -2.05 17.46
N VAL A 136 0.87 -1.01 17.03
CA VAL A 136 2.34 -1.00 17.02
C VAL A 136 2.90 -1.03 18.43
N LYS A 137 2.31 -0.31 19.39
CA LYS A 137 2.68 -0.42 20.81
C LYS A 137 2.61 -1.86 21.30
N LYS A 138 1.54 -2.58 20.95
CA LYS A 138 1.37 -3.98 21.32
C LYS A 138 2.42 -4.88 20.68
N LEU A 139 2.67 -4.73 19.38
CA LEU A 139 3.70 -5.48 18.67
C LEU A 139 5.11 -5.20 19.23
N MET A 140 5.38 -3.98 19.70
CA MET A 140 6.64 -3.64 20.36
C MET A 140 6.80 -4.36 21.72
N GLN A 141 5.73 -4.62 22.42
CA GLN A 141 5.76 -5.40 23.68
C GLN A 141 5.94 -6.91 23.43
N GLU A 142 5.42 -7.40 22.30
CA GLU A 142 5.49 -8.84 21.93
C GLU A 142 6.84 -9.25 21.34
N LYS A 143 7.66 -8.30 20.87
CA LYS A 143 8.97 -8.60 20.28
C LYS A 143 9.94 -9.15 21.32
N THR A 144 10.91 -9.96 20.87
CA THR A 144 12.01 -10.41 21.73
C THR A 144 12.92 -9.24 22.11
N GLU A 145 13.66 -9.37 23.22
CA GLU A 145 14.60 -8.32 23.69
C GLU A 145 15.61 -7.88 22.61
N LYS A 146 16.08 -8.79 21.77
CA LYS A 146 17.01 -8.52 20.67
C LYS A 146 16.32 -8.19 19.35
N GLY A 147 15.00 -8.36 19.28
CA GLY A 147 14.21 -8.08 18.10
C GLY A 147 14.03 -6.57 17.92
N LYS A 148 13.98 -6.13 16.65
CA LYS A 148 13.65 -4.77 16.26
C LYS A 148 12.36 -4.76 15.47
N LEU A 149 11.48 -3.82 15.79
CA LEU A 149 10.29 -3.52 15.02
C LEU A 149 10.64 -2.44 13.99
N VAL A 150 10.50 -2.80 12.73
CA VAL A 150 10.61 -1.86 11.62
C VAL A 150 9.22 -1.52 11.14
N PHE A 151 8.89 -0.24 11.09
CA PHE A 151 7.64 0.23 10.48
C PHE A 151 7.94 0.89 9.15
N VAL A 152 7.16 0.56 8.13
CA VAL A 152 7.28 1.14 6.79
C VAL A 152 5.96 1.79 6.43
N GLY A 153 5.99 3.04 6.03
CA GLY A 153 4.80 3.80 5.64
C GLY A 153 5.09 4.92 4.66
N ASP A 154 4.06 5.45 4.03
CA ASP A 154 4.14 6.62 3.12
C ASP A 154 4.14 7.96 3.88
N GLY A 155 3.79 7.94 5.11
CA GLY A 155 4.13 8.92 6.13
C GLY A 155 3.18 10.04 6.41
N ILE A 156 2.17 10.35 5.64
CA ILE A 156 1.29 11.49 5.97
C ILE A 156 0.50 11.21 7.26
N ASN A 157 -0.10 10.04 7.35
CA ASN A 157 -0.89 9.64 8.52
C ASN A 157 -0.12 8.73 9.49
N ASP A 158 1.04 8.25 9.08
CA ASP A 158 1.82 7.25 9.79
C ASP A 158 3.02 7.84 10.55
N SER A 159 3.26 9.17 10.48
CA SER A 159 4.37 9.84 11.16
C SER A 159 4.49 9.50 12.66
N PRO A 160 3.39 9.43 13.45
CA PRO A 160 3.48 9.03 14.85
C PRO A 160 3.96 7.59 15.04
N VAL A 161 3.60 6.70 14.11
CA VAL A 161 3.99 5.29 14.14
C VAL A 161 5.44 5.10 13.70
N LEU A 162 5.88 5.84 12.67
CA LEU A 162 7.27 5.90 12.22
C LEU A 162 8.20 6.29 13.36
N ALA A 163 7.91 7.42 14.03
CA ALA A 163 8.73 7.93 15.13
C ALA A 163 8.74 7.03 16.39
N MET A 164 7.71 6.20 16.56
CA MET A 164 7.57 5.34 17.74
C MET A 164 8.24 3.97 17.56
N SER A 165 8.42 3.50 16.34
CA SER A 165 9.03 2.21 16.06
C SER A 165 10.54 2.19 16.37
N ASP A 166 11.15 1.01 16.49
CA ASP A 166 12.62 0.93 16.65
C ASP A 166 13.36 1.47 15.42
N ILE A 167 12.75 1.34 14.25
CA ILE A 167 13.23 1.89 12.97
C ILE A 167 12.01 2.26 12.14
N GLY A 168 11.85 3.53 11.83
CA GLY A 168 10.85 4.04 10.90
C GLY A 168 11.43 4.20 9.50
N ILE A 169 10.76 3.65 8.50
CA ILE A 169 11.12 3.78 7.09
C ILE A 169 10.00 4.52 6.36
N ALA A 170 10.29 5.71 5.84
CA ALA A 170 9.38 6.40 4.94
C ALA A 170 9.63 5.98 3.49
N MET A 171 8.56 5.69 2.74
CA MET A 171 8.61 5.33 1.33
C MET A 171 7.90 6.34 0.45
N GLY A 172 8.45 6.51 -0.77
CA GLY A 172 7.88 7.43 -1.75
C GLY A 172 8.38 8.86 -1.55
N ALA A 173 9.37 9.27 -2.33
CA ALA A 173 10.08 10.55 -2.23
C ALA A 173 9.21 11.81 -2.32
N LEU A 174 7.98 11.67 -2.75
CA LEU A 174 6.96 12.72 -2.77
C LEU A 174 6.07 12.69 -1.52
N GLY A 175 6.46 11.86 -0.53
CA GLY A 175 5.83 11.82 0.79
C GLY A 175 5.94 13.16 1.50
N SER A 176 5.09 13.39 2.48
CA SER A 176 5.09 14.65 3.23
C SER A 176 6.44 14.87 3.92
N ASP A 177 6.89 16.12 3.98
CA ASP A 177 8.07 16.52 4.75
C ASP A 177 8.02 15.98 6.18
N ALA A 178 6.81 15.89 6.76
CA ALA A 178 6.58 15.33 8.09
C ALA A 178 6.96 13.85 8.22
N ALA A 179 6.80 13.05 7.16
CA ALA A 179 7.21 11.65 7.17
C ALA A 179 8.72 11.49 7.08
N ILE A 180 9.33 12.31 6.22
CA ILE A 180 10.79 12.34 6.07
C ILE A 180 11.43 12.74 7.40
N GLU A 181 10.86 13.71 8.10
CA GLU A 181 11.36 14.19 9.40
C GLU A 181 11.16 13.15 10.52
N ALA A 182 10.11 12.35 10.45
CA ALA A 182 9.78 11.33 11.46
C ALA A 182 10.49 9.98 11.24
N ALA A 183 11.08 9.73 10.07
CA ALA A 183 11.67 8.46 9.70
C ALA A 183 13.19 8.41 9.95
N ASP A 184 13.69 7.24 10.36
CA ASP A 184 15.14 6.98 10.44
C ASP A 184 15.77 6.71 9.07
N VAL A 185 14.98 6.18 8.14
CA VAL A 185 15.39 5.83 6.78
C VAL A 185 14.34 6.33 5.80
N VAL A 186 14.79 6.93 4.69
CA VAL A 186 13.92 7.36 3.61
C VAL A 186 14.26 6.60 2.34
N ILE A 187 13.30 5.89 1.79
CA ILE A 187 13.41 5.22 0.49
C ILE A 187 12.77 6.12 -0.56
N MET A 188 13.61 6.68 -1.43
CA MET A 188 13.20 7.68 -2.42
C MET A 188 12.36 7.08 -3.56
N THR A 189 12.47 5.79 -3.80
CA THR A 189 11.66 5.07 -4.78
C THR A 189 10.38 4.57 -4.14
N ASP A 190 9.34 4.39 -4.97
CA ASP A 190 8.08 3.79 -4.54
C ASP A 190 8.09 2.26 -4.83
N GLU A 191 9.20 1.61 -4.49
CA GLU A 191 9.47 0.20 -4.73
C GLU A 191 9.70 -0.54 -3.41
N PRO A 192 8.73 -1.31 -2.89
CA PRO A 192 8.85 -2.05 -1.63
C PRO A 192 10.00 -3.06 -1.60
N SER A 193 10.45 -3.58 -2.73
CA SER A 193 11.61 -4.49 -2.81
C SER A 193 12.89 -3.89 -2.24
N THR A 194 13.07 -2.57 -2.31
CA THR A 194 14.24 -1.84 -1.81
C THR A 194 14.41 -1.92 -0.29
N ILE A 195 13.37 -2.26 0.45
CA ILE A 195 13.46 -2.52 1.91
C ILE A 195 14.45 -3.66 2.18
N GLY A 196 14.42 -4.72 1.36
CA GLY A 196 15.35 -5.84 1.45
C GLY A 196 16.80 -5.41 1.21
N ASP A 197 17.02 -4.52 0.24
CA ASP A 197 18.33 -3.98 -0.09
C ASP A 197 18.88 -3.10 1.06
N ALA A 198 18.04 -2.26 1.67
CA ALA A 198 18.39 -1.46 2.83
C ALA A 198 18.84 -2.33 4.01
N ILE A 199 18.13 -3.43 4.31
CA ILE A 199 18.51 -4.38 5.35
C ILE A 199 19.86 -5.05 5.03
N SER A 200 20.05 -5.47 3.79
CA SER A 200 21.28 -6.12 3.33
C SER A 200 22.48 -5.19 3.41
N LEU A 201 22.31 -3.95 2.96
CA LEU A 201 23.33 -2.91 3.01
C LEU A 201 23.73 -2.58 4.45
N SER A 202 22.75 -2.39 5.35
CA SER A 202 22.98 -2.14 6.77
C SER A 202 23.81 -3.25 7.41
N ARG A 203 23.50 -4.53 7.15
CA ARG A 203 24.26 -5.67 7.68
C ARG A 203 25.70 -5.71 7.16
N LYS A 204 25.88 -5.46 5.87
CA LYS A 204 27.22 -5.38 5.26
C LYS A 204 28.05 -4.26 5.89
N THR A 205 27.46 -3.09 6.06
CA THR A 205 28.11 -1.93 6.72
C THR A 205 28.51 -2.28 8.14
N MET A 206 27.60 -2.85 8.93
CA MET A 206 27.89 -3.26 10.32
C MET A 206 28.99 -4.33 10.42
N LYS A 207 29.08 -5.23 9.43
CA LYS A 207 30.18 -6.20 9.35
C LYS A 207 31.52 -5.48 9.14
N ILE A 208 31.59 -4.57 8.19
CA ILE A 208 32.82 -3.78 7.91
C ILE A 208 33.23 -2.95 9.14
N VAL A 209 32.27 -2.32 9.81
CA VAL A 209 32.54 -1.54 11.04
C VAL A 209 33.15 -2.45 12.13
N LYS A 210 32.60 -3.64 12.34
CA LYS A 210 33.16 -4.61 13.34
C LYS A 210 34.56 -5.06 12.95
N GLU A 211 34.80 -5.38 11.68
CA GLU A 211 36.11 -5.77 11.17
C GLU A 211 37.15 -4.66 11.40
N ASN A 212 36.80 -3.43 11.11
CA ASN A 212 37.68 -2.27 11.33
C ASN A 212 37.98 -2.04 12.82
N ILE A 213 37.00 -2.16 13.70
CA ILE A 213 37.20 -2.04 15.15
C ILE A 213 38.16 -3.13 15.66
N VAL A 214 37.92 -4.39 15.28
CA VAL A 214 38.75 -5.51 15.68
C VAL A 214 40.18 -5.31 15.17
N PHE A 215 40.37 -4.89 13.92
CA PHE A 215 41.68 -4.62 13.34
C PHE A 215 42.40 -3.49 14.07
N ALA A 216 41.74 -2.39 14.38
CA ALA A 216 42.33 -1.26 15.09
C ALA A 216 42.77 -1.65 16.50
N ILE A 217 41.96 -2.45 17.23
CA ILE A 217 42.29 -2.95 18.56
C ILE A 217 43.49 -3.91 18.48
N ALA A 218 43.51 -4.83 17.51
CA ALA A 218 44.58 -5.80 17.33
C ALA A 218 45.92 -5.11 17.07
N ILE A 219 45.96 -4.11 16.21
CA ILE A 219 47.16 -3.32 15.96
C ILE A 219 47.62 -2.62 17.25
N LYS A 220 46.72 -1.99 17.99
CA LYS A 220 47.05 -1.30 19.24
C LYS A 220 47.66 -2.26 20.28
N ILE A 221 47.06 -3.46 20.43
CA ILE A 221 47.58 -4.48 21.32
C ILE A 221 48.98 -4.95 20.87
N LEU A 222 49.16 -5.18 19.56
CA LEU A 222 50.45 -5.57 19.01
C LEU A 222 51.54 -4.58 19.37
N PHE A 223 51.29 -3.29 19.19
CA PHE A 223 52.28 -2.24 19.56
C PHE A 223 52.57 -2.21 21.06
N LEU A 224 51.55 -2.40 21.91
CA LEU A 224 51.73 -2.45 23.37
C LEU A 224 52.56 -3.65 23.85
N VAL A 225 52.52 -4.76 23.12
CA VAL A 225 53.29 -5.97 23.45
C VAL A 225 54.72 -5.90 22.94
N LEU A 226 54.96 -5.13 21.89
CA LEU A 226 56.30 -4.95 21.29
C LEU A 226 57.12 -3.83 21.94
N THR A 227 56.51 -3.01 22.79
CA THR A 227 57.15 -1.97 23.61
C THR A 227 57.44 -2.47 25.01
#